data_10f906619b1625ba8860f970edb43a46
#
_entry.id   10f906619b1625ba8860f970edb43a46
#
_cell.length_a   1.000
_cell.length_b   1.000
_cell.length_c   1.000
_cell.angle_alpha   90.00
_cell.angle_beta   90.00
_cell.angle_gamma   90.00
#
_symmetry.space_group_name_H-M   'P 1'
#
loop_
_entity.id
_entity.type
_entity.pdbx_description
1 polymer ?
#
loop_
_entity_poly.entity_id
_entity_poly.type
_entity_poly.pdbx_seq_one_letter_code
_entity_poly.pdbx_strand_id
1 'polypeptide(L)'
;MRIVFDLDGVICELKKPSESYSDVKPKKKVIQKMRDLKEEGHYLIIHTGRHMRTCEGNVAKVIEKIGKVTEDWLEKWKVPYDELVFGKPYADVYIDDLGHEFSSSKKLGEKLEEIQPIILIPMAGEGKRFKNEGIKKPKFMIEVKNKTLFEWSLESLPTDISKKIIFICLEEYEKKFKVNQFIKEIMKKKYPNSKYELIYLKQNTGGQVETVLHARHLVRPKNSIIIYNIDTHFVSTRLKS
;
A
#
# COMPACT_ATOMS: atom_id res chain seq x y z
N MET A 1 -3.00 -3.77 1.71
CA MET A 1 -4.42 -3.80 1.24
C MET A 1 -4.79 -5.19 0.77
N ARG A 2 -6.09 -5.55 0.79
CA ARG A 2 -6.62 -6.76 0.14
C ARG A 2 -7.06 -6.38 -1.28
N ILE A 3 -6.54 -7.07 -2.29
CA ILE A 3 -6.79 -6.75 -3.71
C ILE A 3 -7.33 -8.00 -4.40
N VAL A 4 -8.50 -7.89 -5.02
CA VAL A 4 -9.13 -8.99 -5.75
C VAL A 4 -8.87 -8.84 -7.24
N PHE A 5 -8.33 -9.90 -7.85
CA PHE A 5 -8.10 -9.98 -9.29
C PHE A 5 -9.04 -11.01 -9.93
N ASP A 6 -9.67 -10.67 -11.04
CA ASP A 6 -10.25 -11.67 -11.91
C ASP A 6 -9.15 -12.46 -12.62
N LEU A 7 -9.42 -13.70 -12.97
CA LEU A 7 -8.44 -14.55 -13.65
C LEU A 7 -8.47 -14.37 -15.17
N ASP A 8 -9.59 -14.69 -15.79
CA ASP A 8 -9.73 -14.69 -17.24
C ASP A 8 -9.98 -13.27 -17.77
N GLY A 9 -9.16 -12.84 -18.70
CA GLY A 9 -9.18 -11.47 -19.22
C GLY A 9 -8.33 -10.47 -18.40
N VAL A 10 -7.95 -10.80 -17.16
CA VAL A 10 -7.10 -9.94 -16.29
C VAL A 10 -5.70 -10.54 -16.11
N ILE A 11 -5.58 -11.69 -15.47
CA ILE A 11 -4.28 -12.37 -15.23
C ILE A 11 -3.85 -13.17 -16.46
N CYS A 12 -4.80 -13.75 -17.18
CA CYS A 12 -4.58 -14.44 -18.44
C CYS A 12 -5.46 -13.89 -19.56
N GLU A 13 -5.21 -14.35 -20.79
CA GLU A 13 -6.08 -14.06 -21.92
C GLU A 13 -7.43 -14.76 -21.76
N LEU A 14 -8.44 -14.33 -22.52
CA LEU A 14 -9.70 -15.05 -22.60
C LEU A 14 -9.48 -16.35 -23.38
N LYS A 15 -9.99 -17.45 -22.84
CA LYS A 15 -9.93 -18.77 -23.50
C LYS A 15 -10.69 -18.75 -24.82
N LYS A 16 -10.03 -19.18 -25.91
CA LYS A 16 -10.69 -19.39 -27.19
C LYS A 16 -11.54 -20.68 -27.17
N PRO A 17 -12.54 -20.81 -28.05
CA PRO A 17 -13.36 -22.02 -28.10
C PRO A 17 -12.60 -23.30 -28.26
N SER A 18 -11.51 -23.29 -29.05
CA SER A 18 -10.65 -24.45 -29.35
C SER A 18 -9.55 -24.72 -28.31
N GLU A 19 -9.39 -23.86 -27.29
CA GLU A 19 -8.32 -24.00 -26.29
C GLU A 19 -8.81 -24.69 -25.03
N SER A 20 -7.89 -25.32 -24.31
CA SER A 20 -8.09 -25.75 -22.92
C SER A 20 -7.69 -24.63 -21.97
N TYR A 21 -8.23 -24.62 -20.74
CA TYR A 21 -7.79 -23.68 -19.71
C TYR A 21 -6.32 -23.86 -19.29
N SER A 22 -5.74 -25.06 -19.50
CA SER A 22 -4.31 -25.30 -19.29
C SER A 22 -3.41 -24.55 -20.27
N ASP A 23 -3.94 -24.19 -21.46
CA ASP A 23 -3.17 -23.63 -22.57
C ASP A 23 -3.31 -22.11 -22.68
N VAL A 24 -4.22 -21.50 -21.91
CA VAL A 24 -4.47 -20.06 -21.94
C VAL A 24 -3.19 -19.29 -21.61
N LYS A 25 -2.88 -18.28 -22.42
CA LYS A 25 -1.65 -17.50 -22.27
C LYS A 25 -1.72 -16.53 -21.07
N PRO A 26 -0.65 -16.45 -20.27
CA PRO A 26 -0.58 -15.50 -19.15
C PRO A 26 -0.33 -14.08 -19.65
N LYS A 27 -0.86 -13.10 -18.96
CA LYS A 27 -0.50 -11.69 -19.12
C LYS A 27 0.71 -11.38 -18.22
N LYS A 28 1.91 -11.68 -18.70
CA LYS A 28 3.17 -11.61 -17.93
C LYS A 28 3.38 -10.29 -17.19
N LYS A 29 2.98 -9.13 -17.80
CA LYS A 29 3.09 -7.81 -17.16
C LYS A 29 2.16 -7.64 -15.95
N VAL A 30 0.98 -8.28 -15.97
CA VAL A 30 0.07 -8.29 -14.82
C VAL A 30 0.64 -9.15 -13.70
N ILE A 31 1.11 -10.37 -14.05
CA ILE A 31 1.74 -11.27 -13.07
C ILE A 31 2.97 -10.61 -12.42
N GLN A 32 3.77 -9.87 -13.20
CA GLN A 32 4.89 -9.11 -12.61
C GLN A 32 4.39 -8.04 -11.62
N LYS A 33 3.34 -7.26 -11.99
CA LYS A 33 2.76 -6.28 -11.07
C LYS A 33 2.18 -6.94 -9.80
N MET A 34 1.61 -8.14 -9.91
CA MET A 34 1.16 -8.91 -8.74
C MET A 34 2.33 -9.30 -7.84
N ARG A 35 3.52 -9.66 -8.40
CA ARG A 35 4.72 -9.92 -7.59
C ARG A 35 5.17 -8.67 -6.83
N ASP A 36 5.23 -7.54 -7.53
CA ASP A 36 5.60 -6.26 -6.92
C ASP A 36 4.65 -5.93 -5.75
N LEU A 37 3.34 -6.14 -5.92
CA LEU A 37 2.33 -5.94 -4.87
C LEU A 37 2.51 -6.90 -3.69
N LYS A 38 2.91 -8.16 -3.94
CA LYS A 38 3.22 -9.11 -2.86
C LYS A 38 4.45 -8.65 -2.06
N GLU A 39 5.49 -8.19 -2.73
CA GLU A 39 6.69 -7.64 -2.10
C GLU A 39 6.38 -6.36 -1.30
N GLU A 40 5.39 -5.57 -1.76
CA GLU A 40 4.85 -4.41 -1.05
C GLU A 40 3.96 -4.79 0.15
N GLY A 41 3.74 -6.09 0.43
CA GLY A 41 2.96 -6.56 1.58
C GLY A 41 1.44 -6.59 1.36
N HIS A 42 0.95 -6.54 0.13
CA HIS A 42 -0.47 -6.65 -0.17
C HIS A 42 -0.96 -8.10 -0.12
N TYR A 43 -2.22 -8.30 0.27
CA TYR A 43 -2.92 -9.58 0.25
C TYR A 43 -3.68 -9.73 -1.06
N LEU A 44 -3.34 -10.73 -1.87
CA LEU A 44 -3.87 -10.92 -3.21
C LEU A 44 -4.86 -12.06 -3.26
N ILE A 45 -6.06 -11.78 -3.75
CA ILE A 45 -7.14 -12.74 -3.92
C ILE A 45 -7.39 -12.91 -5.41
N ILE A 46 -7.44 -14.15 -5.90
CA ILE A 46 -7.93 -14.45 -7.25
C ILE A 46 -9.37 -14.90 -7.14
N HIS A 47 -10.28 -14.23 -7.85
CA HIS A 47 -11.70 -14.57 -7.88
C HIS A 47 -12.14 -14.92 -9.31
N THR A 48 -12.45 -16.19 -9.57
CA THR A 48 -12.72 -16.69 -10.91
C THR A 48 -14.16 -17.18 -11.12
N GLY A 49 -14.69 -16.88 -12.30
CA GLY A 49 -16.01 -17.34 -12.76
C GLY A 49 -15.94 -18.55 -13.71
N ARG A 50 -14.77 -19.21 -13.81
CA ARG A 50 -14.60 -20.40 -14.67
C ARG A 50 -15.68 -21.41 -14.40
N HIS A 51 -16.31 -21.91 -15.47
CA HIS A 51 -17.39 -22.91 -15.42
C HIS A 51 -18.65 -22.55 -14.60
N MET A 52 -18.77 -21.33 -14.06
CA MET A 52 -19.97 -20.94 -13.30
C MET A 52 -21.24 -21.04 -14.13
N ARG A 53 -21.21 -20.62 -15.42
CA ARG A 53 -22.34 -20.77 -16.35
C ARG A 53 -22.66 -22.24 -16.60
N THR A 54 -21.66 -23.08 -16.92
CA THR A 54 -21.84 -24.48 -17.30
C THR A 54 -22.17 -25.40 -16.14
N CYS A 55 -21.88 -24.98 -14.91
CA CYS A 55 -22.23 -25.68 -13.67
C CYS A 55 -23.42 -25.03 -12.95
N GLU A 56 -24.17 -24.15 -13.63
CA GLU A 56 -25.39 -23.52 -13.12
C GLU A 56 -25.21 -22.88 -11.73
N GLY A 57 -24.05 -22.25 -11.50
CA GLY A 57 -23.71 -21.61 -10.24
C GLY A 57 -23.25 -22.54 -9.11
N ASN A 58 -23.21 -23.83 -9.34
CA ASN A 58 -22.78 -24.80 -8.33
C ASN A 58 -21.26 -24.81 -8.17
N VAL A 59 -20.75 -24.14 -7.15
CA VAL A 59 -19.31 -23.95 -6.87
C VAL A 59 -18.60 -25.29 -6.63
N ALA A 60 -19.23 -26.25 -5.94
CA ALA A 60 -18.63 -27.56 -5.70
C ALA A 60 -18.35 -28.31 -7.01
N LYS A 61 -19.33 -28.32 -7.94
CA LYS A 61 -19.15 -28.88 -9.28
C LYS A 61 -18.10 -28.13 -10.09
N VAL A 62 -17.98 -26.82 -9.90
CA VAL A 62 -16.94 -26.00 -10.56
C VAL A 62 -15.55 -26.43 -10.08
N ILE A 63 -15.36 -26.54 -8.77
CA ILE A 63 -14.07 -26.94 -8.17
C ILE A 63 -13.68 -28.35 -8.64
N GLU A 64 -14.62 -29.30 -8.59
CA GLU A 64 -14.39 -30.66 -9.09
C GLU A 64 -13.95 -30.66 -10.57
N LYS A 65 -14.60 -29.86 -11.40
CA LYS A 65 -14.37 -29.85 -12.85
C LYS A 65 -13.12 -29.11 -13.28
N ILE A 66 -12.76 -28.01 -12.65
CA ILE A 66 -11.72 -27.08 -13.13
C ILE A 66 -10.73 -26.63 -12.05
N GLY A 67 -10.96 -27.00 -10.79
CA GLY A 67 -10.12 -26.56 -9.67
C GLY A 67 -8.67 -26.89 -9.90
N LYS A 68 -8.36 -28.19 -10.06
CA LYS A 68 -6.99 -28.67 -10.26
C LYS A 68 -6.32 -28.05 -11.49
N VAL A 69 -7.01 -27.96 -12.62
CA VAL A 69 -6.47 -27.33 -13.84
C VAL A 69 -6.14 -25.85 -13.63
N THR A 70 -6.95 -25.17 -12.81
CA THR A 70 -6.71 -23.75 -12.48
C THR A 70 -5.49 -23.60 -11.58
N GLU A 71 -5.39 -24.42 -10.53
CA GLU A 71 -4.24 -24.44 -9.62
C GLU A 71 -2.94 -24.76 -10.34
N ASP A 72 -2.92 -25.81 -11.17
CA ASP A 72 -1.75 -26.22 -11.97
C ASP A 72 -1.32 -25.09 -12.93
N TRP A 73 -2.28 -24.37 -13.51
CA TRP A 73 -1.99 -23.22 -14.36
C TRP A 73 -1.34 -22.07 -13.57
N LEU A 74 -1.88 -21.74 -12.39
CA LEU A 74 -1.34 -20.69 -11.51
C LEU A 74 0.08 -21.06 -11.04
N GLU A 75 0.32 -22.30 -10.67
CA GLU A 75 1.63 -22.82 -10.28
C GLU A 75 2.63 -22.77 -11.44
N LYS A 76 2.26 -23.27 -12.61
CA LYS A 76 3.07 -23.25 -13.85
C LYS A 76 3.60 -21.85 -14.17
N TRP A 77 2.76 -20.84 -14.03
CA TRP A 77 3.11 -19.47 -14.34
C TRP A 77 3.61 -18.66 -13.12
N LYS A 78 3.74 -19.31 -11.97
CA LYS A 78 4.19 -18.72 -10.71
C LYS A 78 3.43 -17.43 -10.39
N VAL A 79 2.11 -17.49 -10.49
CA VAL A 79 1.21 -16.38 -10.16
C VAL A 79 1.17 -16.24 -8.65
N PRO A 80 1.53 -15.09 -8.07
CA PRO A 80 1.47 -14.90 -6.63
C PRO A 80 0.03 -14.60 -6.17
N TYR A 81 -0.45 -15.30 -5.17
CA TYR A 81 -1.73 -15.03 -4.50
C TYR A 81 -1.72 -15.61 -3.08
N ASP A 82 -2.63 -15.14 -2.24
CA ASP A 82 -2.87 -15.66 -0.90
C ASP A 82 -4.12 -16.52 -0.85
N GLU A 83 -5.10 -16.21 -1.70
CA GLU A 83 -6.40 -16.85 -1.71
C GLU A 83 -6.90 -17.06 -3.14
N LEU A 84 -7.44 -18.25 -3.44
CA LEU A 84 -8.12 -18.56 -4.68
C LEU A 84 -9.59 -18.85 -4.39
N VAL A 85 -10.47 -18.01 -4.94
CA VAL A 85 -11.91 -18.10 -4.75
C VAL A 85 -12.57 -18.47 -6.07
N PHE A 86 -13.28 -19.59 -6.07
CA PHE A 86 -14.20 -19.97 -7.13
C PHE A 86 -15.59 -19.42 -6.81
N GLY A 87 -16.43 -19.26 -7.83
CA GLY A 87 -17.80 -18.86 -7.60
C GLY A 87 -18.11 -17.39 -7.93
N LYS A 88 -17.21 -16.69 -8.66
CA LYS A 88 -17.57 -15.39 -9.24
C LYS A 88 -18.82 -15.57 -10.12
N PRO A 89 -19.94 -14.92 -9.80
CA PRO A 89 -21.18 -15.12 -10.54
C PRO A 89 -21.02 -14.89 -12.04
N TYR A 90 -21.69 -15.68 -12.87
CA TYR A 90 -21.80 -15.36 -14.27
C TYR A 90 -22.81 -14.21 -14.44
N ALA A 91 -22.33 -13.08 -14.94
CA ALA A 91 -23.14 -11.87 -15.14
C ALA A 91 -22.67 -11.10 -16.38
N ASP A 92 -23.58 -10.35 -16.99
CA ASP A 92 -23.26 -9.47 -18.10
C ASP A 92 -22.63 -8.15 -17.63
N VAL A 93 -22.98 -7.71 -16.40
CA VAL A 93 -22.49 -6.46 -15.80
C VAL A 93 -22.26 -6.67 -14.30
N TYR A 94 -21.15 -6.15 -13.79
CA TYR A 94 -20.87 -6.02 -12.37
C TYR A 94 -20.98 -4.55 -11.96
N ILE A 95 -21.88 -4.25 -11.01
CA ILE A 95 -22.02 -2.94 -10.41
C ILE A 95 -21.42 -3.03 -9.02
N ASP A 96 -20.32 -2.31 -8.78
CA ASP A 96 -19.51 -2.42 -7.58
C ASP A 96 -18.89 -1.05 -7.27
N ASP A 97 -18.90 -0.62 -6.01
CA ASP A 97 -18.34 0.66 -5.56
C ASP A 97 -16.80 0.66 -5.48
N LEU A 98 -16.19 -0.51 -5.35
CA LEU A 98 -14.73 -0.72 -5.29
C LEU A 98 -14.16 -1.28 -6.60
N GLY A 99 -15.00 -1.69 -7.53
CA GLY A 99 -14.60 -2.30 -8.80
C GLY A 99 -13.90 -1.32 -9.73
N HIS A 100 -12.81 -1.79 -10.35
CA HIS A 100 -12.10 -1.04 -11.37
C HIS A 100 -12.01 -1.83 -12.65
N GLU A 101 -12.42 -1.20 -13.76
CA GLU A 101 -12.29 -1.80 -15.08
C GLU A 101 -10.83 -2.00 -15.43
N PHE A 102 -10.46 -3.26 -15.72
CA PHE A 102 -9.12 -3.60 -16.16
C PHE A 102 -8.94 -3.27 -17.64
N SER A 103 -8.01 -2.37 -17.96
CA SER A 103 -7.67 -2.02 -19.34
C SER A 103 -6.22 -2.33 -19.70
N SER A 104 -5.30 -2.20 -18.75
CA SER A 104 -3.89 -2.56 -18.93
C SER A 104 -3.16 -2.64 -17.59
N SER A 105 -2.02 -3.35 -17.57
CA SER A 105 -1.15 -3.42 -16.38
C SER A 105 -0.61 -2.06 -15.95
N LYS A 106 -0.39 -1.12 -16.89
CA LYS A 106 0.03 0.25 -16.58
C LYS A 106 -1.05 1.02 -15.85
N LYS A 107 -2.29 1.02 -16.38
CA LYS A 107 -3.43 1.69 -15.73
C LYS A 107 -3.79 1.05 -14.38
N LEU A 108 -3.65 -0.26 -14.25
CA LEU A 108 -3.78 -0.95 -12.97
C LEU A 108 -2.78 -0.40 -11.94
N GLY A 109 -1.50 -0.27 -12.33
CA GLY A 109 -0.47 0.31 -11.46
C GLY A 109 -0.80 1.75 -11.05
N GLU A 110 -1.17 2.61 -12.01
CA GLU A 110 -1.57 4.00 -11.75
C GLU A 110 -2.77 4.08 -10.77
N LYS A 111 -3.75 3.18 -10.93
CA LYS A 111 -4.94 3.14 -10.07
C LYS A 111 -4.61 2.70 -8.65
N LEU A 112 -3.81 1.64 -8.50
CA LEU A 112 -3.36 1.17 -7.19
C LEU A 112 -2.54 2.25 -6.46
N GLU A 113 -1.71 2.99 -7.17
CA GLU A 113 -1.00 4.14 -6.62
C GLU A 113 -1.92 5.30 -6.19
N GLU A 114 -3.06 5.50 -6.85
CA GLU A 114 -4.03 6.54 -6.47
C GLU A 114 -4.73 6.23 -5.15
N ILE A 115 -5.05 4.96 -4.88
CA ILE A 115 -5.75 4.54 -3.66
C ILE A 115 -4.82 4.37 -2.45
N GLN A 116 -3.52 4.23 -2.67
CA GLN A 116 -2.54 4.18 -1.58
C GLN A 116 -2.43 5.54 -0.88
N PRO A 117 -2.54 5.62 0.46
CA PRO A 117 -2.45 6.89 1.16
C PRO A 117 -1.04 7.48 1.12
N ILE A 118 -0.97 8.80 1.12
CA ILE A 118 0.26 9.55 1.41
C ILE A 118 0.22 9.93 2.89
N ILE A 119 1.26 9.57 3.63
CA ILE A 119 1.37 9.94 5.05
C ILE A 119 2.16 11.24 5.16
N LEU A 120 1.56 12.26 5.75
CA LEU A 120 2.20 13.55 6.02
C LEU A 120 2.51 13.65 7.51
N ILE A 121 3.79 13.83 7.84
CA ILE A 121 4.27 13.92 9.23
C ILE A 121 4.89 15.28 9.47
N PRO A 122 4.12 16.24 10.06
CA PRO A 122 4.65 17.53 10.45
C PRO A 122 5.54 17.42 11.68
N MET A 123 6.82 17.77 11.51
CA MET A 123 7.89 17.67 12.52
C MET A 123 8.52 19.04 12.83
N ALA A 124 7.90 20.15 12.40
CA ALA A 124 8.45 21.49 12.51
C ALA A 124 8.17 22.16 13.88
N GLY A 125 7.51 21.47 14.80
CA GLY A 125 7.17 22.02 16.12
C GLY A 125 8.41 22.26 17.00
N GLU A 126 8.46 23.40 17.69
CA GLU A 126 9.59 23.82 18.53
C GLU A 126 9.82 22.97 19.78
N GLY A 127 8.83 22.23 20.25
CA GLY A 127 8.93 21.41 21.46
C GLY A 127 9.18 22.26 22.73
N LYS A 128 8.58 23.45 22.85
CA LYS A 128 8.82 24.43 23.93
C LYS A 128 8.82 23.81 25.33
N ARG A 129 7.89 22.89 25.62
CA ARG A 129 7.79 22.21 26.92
C ARG A 129 9.07 21.44 27.25
N PHE A 130 9.59 20.67 26.28
CA PHE A 130 10.83 19.91 26.46
C PHE A 130 12.05 20.80 26.55
N LYS A 131 12.09 21.92 25.80
CA LYS A 131 13.18 22.89 25.91
C LYS A 131 13.22 23.54 27.31
N ASN A 132 12.07 23.82 27.90
CA ASN A 132 11.97 24.40 29.27
C ASN A 132 12.50 23.42 30.34
N GLU A 133 12.42 22.10 30.07
CA GLU A 133 13.00 21.04 30.92
C GLU A 133 14.46 20.73 30.57
N GLY A 134 15.13 21.57 29.79
CA GLY A 134 16.55 21.43 29.45
C GLY A 134 16.86 20.44 28.32
N ILE A 135 15.85 19.86 27.67
CA ILE A 135 16.04 18.93 26.56
C ILE A 135 16.34 19.71 25.28
N LYS A 136 17.56 19.58 24.77
CA LYS A 136 18.03 20.29 23.56
C LYS A 136 17.66 19.62 22.25
N LYS A 137 17.42 18.29 22.27
CA LYS A 137 17.06 17.53 21.07
C LYS A 137 15.64 17.83 20.60
N PRO A 138 15.33 17.76 19.29
CA PRO A 138 13.97 17.78 18.78
C PRO A 138 13.13 16.67 19.44
N LYS A 139 11.84 16.96 19.73
CA LYS A 139 10.98 16.02 20.46
C LYS A 139 10.93 14.62 19.87
N PHE A 140 10.93 14.50 18.54
CA PHE A 140 10.88 13.21 17.86
C PHE A 140 12.15 12.34 18.03
N MET A 141 13.28 12.95 18.46
CA MET A 141 14.52 12.25 18.78
C MET A 141 14.67 11.91 20.27
N ILE A 142 13.68 12.23 21.10
CA ILE A 142 13.66 11.87 22.51
C ILE A 142 13.39 10.38 22.63
N GLU A 143 14.17 9.69 23.45
CA GLU A 143 14.06 8.26 23.68
C GLU A 143 13.17 7.96 24.89
N VAL A 144 12.25 7.02 24.71
CA VAL A 144 11.37 6.47 25.72
C VAL A 144 11.36 4.94 25.58
N LYS A 145 11.74 4.21 26.63
CA LYS A 145 11.80 2.75 26.62
C LYS A 145 12.61 2.20 25.43
N ASN A 146 13.82 2.71 25.25
CA ASN A 146 14.80 2.31 24.21
C ASN A 146 14.34 2.52 22.76
N LYS A 147 13.36 3.38 22.53
CA LYS A 147 12.94 3.82 21.19
C LYS A 147 12.68 5.33 21.19
N THR A 148 12.96 5.96 20.08
CA THR A 148 12.61 7.37 19.89
C THR A 148 11.11 7.57 19.74
N LEU A 149 10.60 8.76 20.04
CA LEU A 149 9.20 9.10 19.77
C LEU A 149 8.88 8.96 18.28
N PHE A 150 9.84 9.20 17.41
CA PHE A 150 9.74 8.94 15.97
C PHE A 150 9.42 7.47 15.67
N GLU A 151 10.16 6.53 16.26
CA GLU A 151 9.93 5.10 16.06
C GLU A 151 8.58 4.65 16.60
N TRP A 152 8.20 5.11 17.80
CA TRP A 152 6.88 4.84 18.37
C TRP A 152 5.74 5.32 17.48
N SER A 153 5.87 6.53 16.92
CA SER A 153 4.87 7.09 16.00
C SER A 153 4.74 6.29 14.71
N LEU A 154 5.86 5.92 14.08
CA LEU A 154 5.82 5.14 12.85
C LEU A 154 5.22 3.74 13.04
N GLU A 155 5.44 3.11 14.20
CA GLU A 155 4.85 1.80 14.53
C GLU A 155 3.31 1.82 14.57
N SER A 156 2.69 3.01 14.72
CA SER A 156 1.23 3.19 14.69
C SER A 156 0.65 3.27 13.29
N LEU A 157 1.48 3.51 12.27
CA LEU A 157 1.04 3.86 10.93
C LEU A 157 1.08 2.67 9.97
N PRO A 158 0.21 2.65 8.96
CA PRO A 158 0.20 1.64 7.90
C PRO A 158 1.28 1.96 6.84
N THR A 159 2.55 1.95 7.25
CA THR A 159 3.69 2.34 6.39
C THR A 159 3.85 1.41 5.20
N ASP A 160 3.47 0.14 5.35
CA ASP A 160 3.62 -0.90 4.33
C ASP A 160 2.67 -0.73 3.14
N ILE A 161 1.51 -0.11 3.37
CA ILE A 161 0.50 0.14 2.34
C ILE A 161 0.43 1.60 1.90
N SER A 162 1.30 2.46 2.40
CA SER A 162 1.36 3.86 1.98
C SER A 162 2.15 4.03 0.68
N LYS A 163 1.69 4.92 -0.18
CA LYS A 163 2.41 5.31 -1.39
C LYS A 163 3.78 5.89 -1.07
N LYS A 164 3.81 6.78 -0.09
CA LYS A 164 5.02 7.39 0.48
C LYS A 164 4.73 8.11 1.79
N ILE A 165 5.77 8.35 2.55
CA ILE A 165 5.75 9.14 3.78
C ILE A 165 6.48 10.47 3.50
N ILE A 166 5.89 11.59 3.86
CA ILE A 166 6.50 12.91 3.72
C ILE A 166 6.76 13.48 5.11
N PHE A 167 8.02 13.61 5.47
CA PHE A 167 8.46 14.23 6.71
C PHE A 167 8.73 15.71 6.46
N ILE A 168 8.15 16.60 7.28
CA ILE A 168 8.26 18.04 7.12
C ILE A 168 8.90 18.62 8.39
N CYS A 169 10.14 19.03 8.31
CA CYS A 169 10.90 19.49 9.48
C CYS A 169 11.59 20.84 9.23
N LEU A 170 12.16 21.42 10.28
CA LEU A 170 12.93 22.67 10.18
C LEU A 170 14.32 22.41 9.62
N GLU A 171 14.80 23.26 8.72
CA GLU A 171 16.18 23.26 8.21
C GLU A 171 17.22 23.39 9.35
N GLU A 172 16.87 24.12 10.40
CA GLU A 172 17.68 24.24 11.61
C GLU A 172 17.93 22.91 12.29
N TYR A 173 16.91 22.01 12.31
CA TYR A 173 17.07 20.67 12.90
C TYR A 173 18.00 19.79 12.06
N GLU A 174 17.94 19.91 10.72
CA GLU A 174 18.89 19.22 9.86
C GLU A 174 20.33 19.67 10.16
N LYS A 175 20.57 20.99 10.20
CA LYS A 175 21.91 21.54 10.46
C LYS A 175 22.49 21.13 11.82
N LYS A 176 21.65 21.08 12.87
CA LYS A 176 22.10 20.80 14.24
C LYS A 176 22.12 19.31 14.58
N PHE A 177 21.20 18.52 14.05
CA PHE A 177 20.94 17.16 14.51
C PHE A 177 21.01 16.10 13.42
N LYS A 178 21.33 16.46 12.16
CA LYS A 178 21.44 15.55 11.01
C LYS A 178 20.19 14.67 10.84
N VAL A 179 19.01 15.31 10.82
CA VAL A 179 17.70 14.63 10.80
C VAL A 179 17.56 13.67 9.62
N ASN A 180 18.11 14.02 8.46
CA ASN A 180 18.10 13.14 7.28
C ASN A 180 18.82 11.82 7.58
N GLN A 181 20.01 11.88 8.17
CA GLN A 181 20.74 10.67 8.52
C GLN A 181 19.99 9.83 9.55
N PHE A 182 19.44 10.45 10.59
CA PHE A 182 18.63 9.79 11.61
C PHE A 182 17.42 9.07 11.01
N ILE A 183 16.64 9.74 10.15
CA ILE A 183 15.49 9.13 9.49
C ILE A 183 15.93 8.00 8.56
N LYS A 184 16.99 8.21 7.76
CA LYS A 184 17.51 7.21 6.83
C LYS A 184 17.90 5.91 7.52
N GLU A 185 18.55 5.98 8.67
CA GLU A 185 18.95 4.80 9.45
C GLU A 185 17.75 4.00 9.94
N ILE A 186 16.73 4.67 10.50
CA ILE A 186 15.50 4.02 10.97
C ILE A 186 14.72 3.43 9.81
N MET A 187 14.51 4.20 8.74
CA MET A 187 13.76 3.74 7.57
C MET A 187 14.43 2.53 6.92
N LYS A 188 15.74 2.58 6.72
CA LYS A 188 16.50 1.45 6.17
C LYS A 188 16.40 0.19 7.03
N LYS A 189 16.43 0.33 8.36
CA LYS A 189 16.41 -0.80 9.29
C LYS A 189 15.03 -1.41 9.47
N LYS A 190 13.98 -0.58 9.60
CA LYS A 190 12.64 -1.04 10.00
C LYS A 190 11.62 -1.00 8.88
N TYR A 191 11.80 -0.14 7.87
CA TYR A 191 10.84 0.10 6.80
C TYR A 191 11.52 0.13 5.42
N PRO A 192 12.29 -0.91 5.05
CA PRO A 192 13.15 -0.89 3.85
C PRO A 192 12.37 -0.69 2.54
N ASN A 193 11.09 -1.11 2.50
CA ASN A 193 10.23 -1.01 1.32
C ASN A 193 9.42 0.30 1.26
N SER A 194 9.41 1.10 2.33
CA SER A 194 8.64 2.33 2.38
C SER A 194 9.38 3.48 1.70
N LYS A 195 8.74 4.12 0.72
CA LYS A 195 9.26 5.34 0.08
C LYS A 195 9.04 6.54 1.00
N TYR A 196 10.01 7.41 1.11
CA TYR A 196 9.86 8.63 1.91
C TYR A 196 10.55 9.83 1.26
N GLU A 197 10.14 11.02 1.68
CA GLU A 197 10.67 12.30 1.23
C GLU A 197 10.75 13.27 2.41
N LEU A 198 11.76 14.16 2.43
CA LEU A 198 11.92 15.19 3.44
C LEU A 198 11.70 16.57 2.81
N ILE A 199 10.91 17.41 3.50
CA ILE A 199 10.74 18.82 3.21
C ILE A 199 11.35 19.62 4.36
N TYR A 200 12.17 20.60 4.02
CA TYR A 200 12.79 21.50 4.99
C TYR A 200 12.14 22.88 4.95
N LEU A 201 11.71 23.34 6.12
CA LEU A 201 11.16 24.68 6.31
C LEU A 201 12.21 25.61 6.89
N LYS A 202 12.31 26.82 6.35
CA LYS A 202 13.26 27.82 6.82
C LYS A 202 12.89 28.41 8.19
N GLN A 203 11.60 28.41 8.52
CA GLN A 203 11.06 28.99 9.76
C GLN A 203 9.89 28.17 10.29
N ASN A 204 9.55 28.39 11.55
CA ASN A 204 8.37 27.81 12.17
C ASN A 204 7.09 28.28 11.47
N THR A 205 6.09 27.43 11.50
CA THR A 205 4.74 27.71 11.00
C THR A 205 3.79 27.99 12.16
N GLY A 206 2.64 28.60 11.87
CA GLY A 206 1.60 28.88 12.86
C GLY A 206 0.87 27.65 13.39
N GLY A 207 1.15 26.45 12.82
CA GLY A 207 0.54 25.21 13.27
C GLY A 207 0.71 24.05 12.29
N GLN A 208 0.13 22.90 12.65
CA GLN A 208 0.23 21.68 11.87
C GLN A 208 -0.33 21.79 10.45
N VAL A 209 -1.48 22.45 10.31
CA VAL A 209 -2.13 22.62 9.00
C VAL A 209 -1.23 23.41 8.07
N GLU A 210 -0.66 24.51 8.53
CA GLU A 210 0.28 25.30 7.73
C GLU A 210 1.53 24.48 7.37
N THR A 211 2.06 23.71 8.33
CA THR A 211 3.20 22.80 8.06
C THR A 211 2.90 21.82 6.93
N VAL A 212 1.76 21.12 6.95
CA VAL A 212 1.43 20.13 5.93
C VAL A 212 1.11 20.75 4.57
N LEU A 213 0.63 21.99 4.51
CA LEU A 213 0.39 22.71 3.26
C LEU A 213 1.67 22.91 2.43
N HIS A 214 2.84 22.92 3.06
CA HIS A 214 4.11 22.95 2.31
C HIS A 214 4.34 21.70 1.46
N ALA A 215 3.68 20.58 1.76
CA ALA A 215 3.73 19.35 0.95
C ALA A 215 2.67 19.30 -0.18
N ARG A 216 1.83 20.34 -0.34
CA ARG A 216 0.72 20.34 -1.32
C ARG A 216 1.13 20.01 -2.75
N HIS A 217 2.33 20.40 -3.17
CA HIS A 217 2.85 20.15 -4.51
C HIS A 217 3.23 18.68 -4.76
N LEU A 218 3.35 17.87 -3.70
CA LEU A 218 3.64 16.44 -3.73
C LEU A 218 2.39 15.56 -3.62
N VAL A 219 1.23 16.19 -3.44
CA VAL A 219 -0.06 15.51 -3.24
C VAL A 219 -1.02 15.90 -4.35
N ARG A 220 -1.60 14.91 -5.02
CA ARG A 220 -2.62 15.14 -6.04
C ARG A 220 -4.02 15.18 -5.41
N PRO A 221 -5.02 15.87 -6.01
CA PRO A 221 -6.37 15.97 -5.44
C PRO A 221 -7.08 14.64 -5.16
N LYS A 222 -6.71 13.58 -5.87
CA LYS A 222 -7.27 12.23 -5.72
C LYS A 222 -6.56 11.34 -4.71
N ASN A 223 -5.41 11.78 -4.16
CA ASN A 223 -4.70 10.95 -3.19
C ASN A 223 -5.41 10.95 -1.84
N SER A 224 -5.54 9.78 -1.24
CA SER A 224 -5.87 9.66 0.19
C SER A 224 -4.70 10.18 1.02
N ILE A 225 -4.97 10.90 2.10
CA ILE A 225 -3.96 11.53 2.95
C ILE A 225 -4.18 11.11 4.39
N ILE A 226 -3.09 10.73 5.06
CA ILE A 226 -3.04 10.57 6.52
C ILE A 226 -2.12 11.65 7.07
N ILE A 227 -2.63 12.53 7.92
CA ILE A 227 -1.82 13.52 8.66
C ILE A 227 -1.63 12.98 10.07
N TYR A 228 -0.38 12.85 10.50
CA TYR A 228 -0.08 12.21 11.76
C TYR A 228 1.03 12.90 12.57
N ASN A 229 0.82 12.99 13.88
CA ASN A 229 1.79 13.58 14.80
C ASN A 229 2.94 12.64 15.12
N ILE A 230 4.16 13.17 15.06
CA ILE A 230 5.38 12.40 15.33
C ILE A 230 5.63 12.10 16.83
N ASP A 231 4.75 12.45 17.70
CA ASP A 231 4.83 12.22 19.15
C ASP A 231 3.61 11.49 19.71
N THR A 232 2.86 10.85 18.84
CA THR A 232 1.67 10.07 19.21
C THR A 232 1.90 8.60 18.89
N HIS A 233 1.48 7.72 19.77
CA HIS A 233 1.46 6.28 19.53
C HIS A 233 0.07 5.72 19.85
N PHE A 234 -0.45 4.88 18.97
CA PHE A 234 -1.68 4.12 19.19
C PHE A 234 -1.59 2.73 18.56
N VAL A 235 -2.45 1.85 19.02
CA VAL A 235 -2.61 0.51 18.42
C VAL A 235 -3.98 0.45 17.76
N SER A 236 -4.01 0.12 16.47
CA SER A 236 -5.25 -0.06 15.72
C SER A 236 -5.16 -1.33 14.87
N THR A 237 -6.11 -2.23 15.08
CA THR A 237 -6.27 -3.42 14.25
C THR A 237 -6.88 -3.09 12.87
N ARG A 238 -7.64 -1.98 12.78
CA ARG A 238 -8.31 -1.56 11.53
C ARG A 238 -7.41 -0.80 10.57
N LEU A 239 -6.42 -0.07 11.08
CA LEU A 239 -5.53 0.75 10.25
C LEU A 239 -4.42 -0.09 9.59
N LYS A 240 -4.14 -1.27 10.10
CA LYS A 240 -3.08 -2.18 9.65
C LYS A 240 -3.60 -3.45 8.97
N SER A 241 -4.93 -3.55 8.79
CA SER A 241 -5.59 -4.71 8.16
C SER A 241 -5.82 -4.49 6.67
#